data_f285fe9ee02b53fa8dd94459dddc567b
#
_entry.id   f285fe9ee02b53fa8dd94459dddc567b
#
_cell.length_a   1.000
_cell.length_b   1.000
_cell.length_c   1.000
_cell.angle_alpha   90.00
_cell.angle_beta   90.00
_cell.angle_gamma   90.00
#
_symmetry.space_group_name_H-M   'P 1'
#
loop_
_entity.id
_entity.type
_entity.pdbx_description
1 polymer ?
#
loop_
_entity_poly.entity_id
_entity_poly.type
_entity_poly.pdbx_seq_one_letter_code
_entity_poly.pdbx_strand_id
1 'polypeptide(L)'
;MRWLLIKDLRILRRSPLLVGLLILYPVIVAILIGAALTGGPEKPRVAFANLVPPDQAQINLGGQQLDASSYASRLFENVDPIRVDSREEAIAKVESGEALGALVIPEDVIDKLQNRLSLGGGEAPAVEVYFSADNPLKRRYVESTIAATLADANKALSDEIFKEAAGYLNLIVAGGSIDLPVVGDVDILGLRNAQTIIDGALAQMPEDDPSRRPLEQVSRFAQLAAENLDVSTPILESIGTPVAVDERALGGTDSSLDVFGVEVAVVLSLMVVTLLLAAGMLALEREEHAFGRLVRGLVSRSGLLAEKIGLAALCGGALAAIMLAVLSAFLDLGWDRVPAWVLALAVASLAFAALGVAIGALTREVRAASLLAFMLALPVAALALIPSGSVSGGLYDLIRIVSGIFPFKPALSALDGALSGGELLLPLVHLGALTLGFAVLARIALRRFT
;
A
#
# COMPACT_ATOMS: atom_id res chain seq x y z
N MET A 1 -5.80 -30.25 45.60
CA MET A 1 -5.20 -29.49 44.50
C MET A 1 -3.94 -30.13 43.91
N ARG A 2 -2.93 -30.54 44.66
CA ARG A 2 -1.69 -31.18 44.10
C ARG A 2 -1.96 -32.40 43.22
N TRP A 3 -2.90 -33.26 43.57
CA TRP A 3 -3.25 -34.45 42.79
C TRP A 3 -3.94 -34.15 41.47
N LEU A 4 -4.76 -33.11 41.40
CA LEU A 4 -5.37 -32.65 40.16
C LEU A 4 -4.31 -32.10 39.18
N LEU A 5 -3.38 -31.30 39.69
CA LEU A 5 -2.27 -30.76 38.92
C LEU A 5 -1.35 -31.85 38.35
N ILE A 6 -1.03 -32.86 39.18
CA ILE A 6 -0.22 -34.04 38.77
C ILE A 6 -0.98 -34.87 37.71
N LYS A 7 -2.29 -35.04 37.87
CA LYS A 7 -3.12 -35.73 36.87
C LYS A 7 -3.12 -35.00 35.57
N ASP A 8 -3.35 -33.68 35.56
CA ASP A 8 -3.41 -32.89 34.36
C ASP A 8 -2.04 -32.78 33.64
N LEU A 9 -0.96 -32.68 34.43
CA LEU A 9 0.40 -32.74 33.89
C LEU A 9 0.71 -34.11 33.25
N ARG A 10 0.16 -35.21 33.81
CA ARG A 10 0.31 -36.56 33.29
C ARG A 10 -0.50 -36.77 32.00
N ILE A 11 -1.68 -36.16 31.90
CA ILE A 11 -2.50 -36.13 30.67
C ILE A 11 -1.74 -35.33 29.56
N LEU A 12 -1.23 -34.16 29.92
CA LEU A 12 -0.44 -33.34 29.00
C LEU A 12 0.77 -34.10 28.47
N ARG A 13 1.50 -34.81 29.31
CA ARG A 13 2.65 -35.65 28.93
C ARG A 13 2.28 -36.82 28.02
N ARG A 14 1.01 -37.27 28.02
CA ARG A 14 0.51 -38.34 27.15
C ARG A 14 0.13 -37.86 25.75
N SER A 15 0.02 -36.55 25.56
CA SER A 15 -0.25 -35.90 24.27
C SER A 15 0.98 -35.09 23.81
N PRO A 16 2.08 -35.75 23.36
CA PRO A 16 3.33 -35.06 23.04
C PRO A 16 3.15 -34.06 21.89
N LEU A 17 2.20 -34.30 20.98
CA LEU A 17 1.85 -33.37 19.91
C LEU A 17 1.25 -32.07 20.45
N LEU A 18 0.41 -32.16 21.48
CA LEU A 18 -0.23 -30.99 22.13
C LEU A 18 0.82 -30.17 22.89
N VAL A 19 1.73 -30.82 23.62
CA VAL A 19 2.85 -30.14 24.31
C VAL A 19 3.82 -29.51 23.32
N GLY A 20 4.17 -30.25 22.26
CA GLY A 20 5.00 -29.74 21.18
C GLY A 20 4.42 -28.48 20.52
N LEU A 21 3.14 -28.51 20.21
CA LEU A 21 2.45 -27.35 19.63
C LEU A 21 2.37 -26.17 20.61
N LEU A 22 2.09 -26.43 21.90
CA LEU A 22 1.99 -25.38 22.91
C LEU A 22 3.30 -24.60 23.08
N ILE A 23 4.45 -25.27 22.94
CA ILE A 23 5.77 -24.65 23.06
C ILE A 23 6.24 -24.10 21.71
N LEU A 24 6.11 -24.89 20.66
CA LEU A 24 6.68 -24.56 19.33
C LEU A 24 5.94 -23.40 18.67
N TYR A 25 4.62 -23.32 18.86
CA TYR A 25 3.81 -22.28 18.21
C TYR A 25 4.19 -20.86 18.65
N PRO A 26 4.23 -20.50 19.95
CA PRO A 26 4.66 -19.15 20.36
C PRO A 26 6.08 -18.82 19.89
N VAL A 27 6.97 -19.82 19.86
CA VAL A 27 8.35 -19.65 19.38
C VAL A 27 8.37 -19.37 17.87
N ILE A 28 7.62 -20.13 17.08
CA ILE A 28 7.52 -19.90 15.63
C ILE A 28 6.91 -18.52 15.35
N VAL A 29 5.81 -18.16 16.04
CA VAL A 29 5.18 -16.85 15.88
C VAL A 29 6.14 -15.72 16.27
N ALA A 30 6.86 -15.87 17.40
CA ALA A 30 7.85 -14.87 17.81
C ALA A 30 9.00 -14.73 16.80
N ILE A 31 9.49 -15.84 16.24
CA ILE A 31 10.52 -15.82 15.17
C ILE A 31 9.98 -15.15 13.91
N LEU A 32 8.74 -15.49 13.47
CA LEU A 32 8.14 -14.90 12.27
C LEU A 32 7.91 -13.40 12.46
N ILE A 33 7.36 -12.98 13.60
CA ILE A 33 7.16 -11.56 13.92
C ILE A 33 8.52 -10.86 14.03
N GLY A 34 9.47 -11.46 14.76
CA GLY A 34 10.83 -10.91 14.89
C GLY A 34 11.51 -10.77 13.53
N ALA A 35 11.45 -11.78 12.67
CA ALA A 35 12.00 -11.74 11.31
C ALA A 35 11.29 -10.69 10.43
N ALA A 36 9.96 -10.56 10.55
CA ALA A 36 9.21 -9.55 9.82
C ALA A 36 9.57 -8.11 10.27
N LEU A 37 9.78 -7.92 11.58
CA LEU A 37 10.15 -6.61 12.13
C LEU A 37 11.64 -6.25 11.89
N THR A 38 12.52 -7.24 11.90
CA THR A 38 13.97 -7.01 11.74
C THR A 38 14.47 -7.22 10.32
N GLY A 39 13.75 -7.97 9.50
CA GLY A 39 14.11 -8.30 8.11
C GLY A 39 13.45 -7.42 7.06
N GLY A 40 12.66 -6.43 7.47
CA GLY A 40 12.11 -5.43 6.55
C GLY A 40 13.22 -4.51 6.06
N PRO A 41 13.16 -4.00 4.83
CA PRO A 41 14.01 -2.90 4.42
C PRO A 41 13.76 -1.73 5.37
N GLU A 42 14.82 -1.07 5.83
CA GLU A 42 14.70 0.14 6.65
C GLU A 42 13.87 1.22 5.95
N LYS A 43 13.83 1.16 4.62
CA LYS A 43 13.08 2.06 3.74
C LYS A 43 12.35 1.25 2.65
N PRO A 44 11.14 1.69 2.23
CA PRO A 44 10.43 1.02 1.15
C PRO A 44 11.19 1.12 -0.16
N ARG A 45 11.27 0.03 -0.90
CA ARG A 45 11.92 -0.02 -2.22
C ARG A 45 10.98 0.55 -3.27
N VAL A 46 11.42 1.60 -3.95
CA VAL A 46 10.64 2.29 -4.99
C VAL A 46 11.47 2.33 -6.28
N ALA A 47 10.90 1.90 -7.40
CA ALA A 47 11.53 2.06 -8.70
C ALA A 47 11.50 3.55 -9.09
N PHE A 48 12.63 4.08 -9.52
CA PHE A 48 12.78 5.49 -9.85
C PHE A 48 13.32 5.66 -11.26
N ALA A 49 12.52 6.30 -12.11
CA ALA A 49 12.91 6.69 -13.45
C ALA A 49 12.92 8.23 -13.56
N ASN A 50 14.05 8.80 -13.92
CA ASN A 50 14.16 10.22 -14.26
C ASN A 50 14.34 10.33 -15.78
N LEU A 51 13.29 10.77 -16.48
CA LEU A 51 13.30 10.92 -17.94
C LEU A 51 13.71 12.32 -18.37
N VAL A 52 13.98 13.26 -17.45
CA VAL A 52 14.44 14.61 -17.76
C VAL A 52 15.84 14.52 -18.34
N PRO A 53 16.08 15.09 -19.55
CA PRO A 53 17.40 15.15 -20.15
C PRO A 53 18.40 15.93 -19.26
N PRO A 54 19.66 15.49 -19.12
CA PRO A 54 20.64 16.14 -18.23
C PRO A 54 20.91 17.61 -18.55
N ASP A 55 20.74 17.99 -19.82
CA ASP A 55 20.90 19.36 -20.29
C ASP A 55 19.71 20.28 -19.92
N GLN A 56 18.56 19.70 -19.58
CA GLN A 56 17.35 20.43 -19.15
C GLN A 56 17.10 20.34 -17.63
N ALA A 57 17.96 19.66 -16.88
CA ALA A 57 17.80 19.47 -15.45
C ALA A 57 17.99 20.74 -14.59
N GLN A 58 18.21 21.89 -15.21
CA GLN A 58 18.44 23.18 -14.56
C GLN A 58 17.19 24.06 -14.65
N ILE A 59 16.65 24.43 -13.49
CA ILE A 59 15.54 25.39 -13.39
C ILE A 59 16.13 26.79 -13.30
N ASN A 60 15.90 27.64 -14.31
CA ASN A 60 16.31 29.02 -14.29
C ASN A 60 15.22 29.89 -13.63
N LEU A 61 15.46 30.32 -12.40
CA LEU A 61 14.61 31.27 -11.68
C LEU A 61 15.38 32.60 -11.59
N GLY A 62 14.99 33.59 -12.41
CA GLY A 62 15.48 34.97 -12.29
C GLY A 62 16.99 35.17 -12.39
N GLY A 63 17.74 34.25 -13.03
CA GLY A 63 19.19 34.30 -13.16
C GLY A 63 19.97 33.37 -12.24
N GLN A 64 19.31 32.72 -11.29
CA GLN A 64 19.89 31.62 -10.51
C GLN A 64 19.51 30.27 -11.12
N GLN A 65 20.49 29.36 -11.19
CA GLN A 65 20.30 27.99 -11.65
C GLN A 65 20.07 27.10 -10.45
N LEU A 66 18.82 26.63 -10.26
CA LEU A 66 18.47 25.62 -9.28
C LEU A 66 18.69 24.23 -9.89
N ASP A 67 19.52 23.43 -9.24
CA ASP A 67 19.77 22.05 -9.64
C ASP A 67 18.64 21.15 -9.16
N ALA A 68 17.78 20.70 -10.09
CA ALA A 68 16.69 19.79 -9.81
C ALA A 68 17.17 18.45 -9.21
N SER A 69 18.43 18.05 -9.43
CA SER A 69 19.01 16.83 -8.88
C SER A 69 19.15 16.86 -7.35
N SER A 70 19.34 18.03 -6.78
CA SER A 70 19.43 18.22 -5.33
C SER A 70 18.11 17.94 -4.63
N TYR A 71 16.98 18.24 -5.29
CA TYR A 71 15.62 17.94 -4.78
C TYR A 71 15.26 16.46 -4.95
N ALA A 72 15.69 15.85 -6.05
CA ALA A 72 15.56 14.40 -6.23
C ALA A 72 16.26 13.62 -5.11
N SER A 73 17.40 14.10 -4.62
CA SER A 73 18.13 13.47 -3.53
C SER A 73 17.34 13.44 -2.21
N ARG A 74 16.54 14.46 -1.93
CA ARG A 74 15.66 14.51 -0.74
C ARG A 74 14.51 13.53 -0.84
N LEU A 75 14.00 13.24 -2.07
CA LEU A 75 13.00 12.21 -2.30
C LEU A 75 13.49 10.82 -1.84
N PHE A 76 14.81 10.59 -1.81
CA PHE A 76 15.39 9.30 -1.43
C PHE A 76 15.73 9.18 0.06
N GLU A 77 15.57 10.23 0.87
CA GLU A 77 15.84 10.14 2.31
C GLU A 77 14.96 9.10 3.01
N ASN A 78 13.72 8.91 2.53
CA ASN A 78 12.71 8.03 3.14
C ASN A 78 12.42 6.76 2.33
N VAL A 79 13.04 6.57 1.16
CA VAL A 79 12.84 5.41 0.28
C VAL A 79 14.18 4.82 -0.15
N ASP A 80 14.20 3.53 -0.52
CA ASP A 80 15.35 2.86 -1.14
C ASP A 80 15.12 2.81 -2.65
N PRO A 81 15.77 3.68 -3.46
CA PRO A 81 15.47 3.80 -4.87
C PRO A 81 16.13 2.70 -5.70
N ILE A 82 15.34 1.96 -6.47
CA ILE A 82 15.81 1.12 -7.57
C ILE A 82 15.83 1.99 -8.82
N ARG A 83 17.01 2.48 -9.20
CA ARG A 83 17.14 3.33 -10.39
C ARG A 83 16.97 2.50 -11.65
N VAL A 84 16.15 3.02 -12.56
CA VAL A 84 15.85 2.42 -13.86
C VAL A 84 15.85 3.51 -14.93
N ASP A 85 16.10 3.13 -16.18
CA ASP A 85 16.31 4.09 -17.26
C ASP A 85 15.03 4.38 -18.08
N SER A 86 13.95 3.63 -17.84
CA SER A 86 12.69 3.79 -18.58
C SER A 86 11.46 3.62 -17.68
N ARG A 87 10.33 4.19 -18.17
CA ARG A 87 9.01 4.03 -17.55
C ARG A 87 8.59 2.55 -17.52
N GLU A 88 8.81 1.84 -18.61
CA GLU A 88 8.44 0.44 -18.80
C GLU A 88 9.20 -0.45 -17.83
N GLU A 89 10.47 -0.20 -17.59
CA GLU A 89 11.28 -0.92 -16.61
C GLU A 89 10.80 -0.64 -15.19
N ALA A 90 10.46 0.61 -14.88
CA ALA A 90 9.88 1.00 -13.59
C ALA A 90 8.58 0.23 -13.30
N ILE A 91 7.68 0.16 -14.29
CA ILE A 91 6.43 -0.59 -14.22
C ILE A 91 6.71 -2.10 -14.02
N ALA A 92 7.63 -2.68 -14.77
CA ALA A 92 7.99 -4.10 -14.66
C ALA A 92 8.52 -4.46 -13.26
N LYS A 93 9.27 -3.55 -12.59
CA LYS A 93 9.73 -3.74 -11.21
C LYS A 93 8.58 -3.76 -10.20
N VAL A 94 7.52 -3.00 -10.44
CA VAL A 94 6.32 -3.02 -9.59
C VAL A 94 5.51 -4.30 -9.82
N GLU A 95 5.30 -4.69 -11.07
CA GLU A 95 4.57 -5.91 -11.43
C GLU A 95 5.26 -7.19 -10.94
N SER A 96 6.58 -7.24 -11.02
CA SER A 96 7.37 -8.36 -10.46
C SER A 96 7.38 -8.42 -8.93
N GLY A 97 6.92 -7.35 -8.25
CA GLY A 97 6.95 -7.22 -6.79
C GLY A 97 8.34 -6.91 -6.22
N GLU A 98 9.33 -6.58 -7.05
CA GLU A 98 10.65 -6.15 -6.61
C GLU A 98 10.60 -4.74 -6.00
N ALA A 99 9.71 -3.88 -6.49
CA ALA A 99 9.41 -2.57 -5.94
C ALA A 99 7.97 -2.51 -5.41
N LEU A 100 7.75 -1.71 -4.38
CA LEU A 100 6.42 -1.41 -3.82
C LEU A 100 5.61 -0.52 -4.75
N GLY A 101 6.27 0.45 -5.38
CA GLY A 101 5.72 1.39 -6.34
C GLY A 101 6.82 1.91 -7.24
N ALA A 102 6.45 2.71 -8.23
CA ALA A 102 7.39 3.41 -9.08
C ALA A 102 7.08 4.90 -9.13
N LEU A 103 8.13 5.70 -9.13
CA LEU A 103 8.11 7.15 -9.30
C LEU A 103 8.79 7.47 -10.61
N VAL A 104 8.06 8.07 -11.54
CA VAL A 104 8.58 8.48 -12.86
C VAL A 104 8.47 9.98 -12.99
N ILE A 105 9.59 10.64 -13.22
CA ILE A 105 9.65 12.06 -13.55
C ILE A 105 9.60 12.18 -15.07
N PRO A 106 8.52 12.72 -15.68
CA PRO A 106 8.41 12.90 -17.11
C PRO A 106 9.43 13.90 -17.67
N GLU A 107 9.71 13.78 -18.96
CA GLU A 107 10.67 14.66 -19.67
C GLU A 107 10.26 16.14 -19.63
N ASP A 108 8.95 16.42 -19.66
CA ASP A 108 8.34 17.75 -19.77
C ASP A 108 8.09 18.46 -18.42
N VAL A 109 8.44 17.83 -17.31
CA VAL A 109 8.15 18.36 -15.96
C VAL A 109 8.83 19.70 -15.71
N ILE A 110 10.07 19.87 -16.19
CA ILE A 110 10.84 21.13 -16.01
C ILE A 110 10.26 22.24 -16.87
N ASP A 111 9.91 21.95 -18.13
CA ASP A 111 9.29 22.93 -19.04
C ASP A 111 7.93 23.40 -18.51
N LYS A 112 7.10 22.48 -17.99
CA LYS A 112 5.82 22.80 -17.37
C LYS A 112 6.01 23.66 -16.11
N LEU A 113 7.01 23.34 -15.28
CA LEU A 113 7.35 24.13 -14.10
C LEU A 113 7.79 25.55 -14.46
N GLN A 114 8.70 25.70 -15.41
CA GLN A 114 9.17 27.01 -15.88
C GLN A 114 8.04 27.84 -16.48
N ASN A 115 7.18 27.24 -17.32
CA ASN A 115 6.02 27.90 -17.90
C ASN A 115 5.05 28.41 -16.83
N ARG A 116 4.83 27.65 -15.77
CA ARG A 116 3.96 28.04 -14.67
C ARG A 116 4.56 29.17 -13.84
N LEU A 117 5.87 29.14 -13.61
CA LEU A 117 6.59 30.19 -12.88
C LEU A 117 6.70 31.52 -13.67
N SER A 118 6.69 31.46 -15.00
CA SER A 118 6.74 32.64 -15.88
C SER A 118 5.39 33.32 -16.11
N LEU A 119 4.38 33.07 -15.28
CA LEU A 119 3.00 33.59 -15.39
C LEU A 119 2.27 33.22 -16.69
N GLY A 120 2.80 32.25 -17.44
CA GLY A 120 2.25 31.84 -18.73
C GLY A 120 0.94 31.04 -18.68
N GLY A 121 0.55 30.58 -17.50
CA GLY A 121 -0.58 29.65 -17.32
C GLY A 121 -0.36 28.36 -18.13
N GLY A 122 -0.50 27.20 -17.52
CA GLY A 122 -0.30 25.91 -18.17
C GLY A 122 -0.70 24.76 -17.24
N GLU A 123 -0.64 23.53 -17.75
CA GLU A 123 -0.83 22.34 -16.93
C GLU A 123 0.19 22.32 -15.80
N ALA A 124 -0.26 21.88 -14.61
CA ALA A 124 0.64 21.67 -13.51
C ALA A 124 1.67 20.59 -13.87
N PRO A 125 2.97 20.79 -13.59
CA PRO A 125 3.94 19.71 -13.70
C PRO A 125 3.50 18.57 -12.75
N ALA A 126 3.49 17.34 -13.27
CA ALA A 126 3.07 16.19 -12.52
C ALA A 126 4.15 15.09 -12.55
N VAL A 127 4.35 14.44 -11.42
CA VAL A 127 5.16 13.24 -11.31
C VAL A 127 4.22 12.04 -11.33
N GLU A 128 4.53 11.05 -12.15
CA GLU A 128 3.73 9.84 -12.29
C GLU A 128 4.11 8.84 -11.19
N VAL A 129 3.11 8.35 -10.45
CA VAL A 129 3.26 7.34 -9.42
C VAL A 129 2.51 6.08 -9.84
N TYR A 130 3.24 4.98 -9.97
CA TYR A 130 2.69 3.68 -10.32
C TYR A 130 2.71 2.77 -9.11
N PHE A 131 1.60 2.06 -8.87
CA PHE A 131 1.47 1.05 -7.82
C PHE A 131 0.63 -0.12 -8.31
N SER A 132 0.84 -1.31 -7.71
CA SER A 132 0.03 -2.49 -8.03
C SER A 132 -1.34 -2.37 -7.36
N ALA A 133 -2.42 -2.55 -8.14
CA ALA A 133 -3.80 -2.57 -7.64
C ALA A 133 -4.16 -3.87 -6.91
N ASP A 134 -3.33 -4.93 -6.99
CA ASP A 134 -3.61 -6.25 -6.42
C ASP A 134 -3.72 -6.26 -4.88
N ASN A 135 -3.24 -5.24 -4.19
CA ASN A 135 -3.27 -5.15 -2.74
C ASN A 135 -3.53 -3.71 -2.27
N PRO A 136 -4.74 -3.39 -1.82
CA PRO A 136 -5.11 -2.05 -1.34
C PRO A 136 -4.28 -1.55 -0.14
N LEU A 137 -3.74 -2.46 0.70
CA LEU A 137 -2.83 -2.06 1.78
C LEU A 137 -1.50 -1.57 1.23
N LYS A 138 -0.99 -2.23 0.19
CA LYS A 138 0.22 -1.81 -0.53
C LYS A 138 0.02 -0.45 -1.18
N ARG A 139 -1.10 -0.26 -1.89
CA ARG A 139 -1.50 1.02 -2.49
C ARG A 139 -1.45 2.14 -1.45
N ARG A 140 -2.19 1.99 -0.34
CA ARG A 140 -2.28 3.02 0.70
C ARG A 140 -0.93 3.33 1.36
N TYR A 141 -0.09 2.31 1.54
CA TYR A 141 1.26 2.50 2.06
C TYR A 141 2.14 3.30 1.08
N VAL A 142 2.11 2.97 -0.21
CA VAL A 142 2.84 3.68 -1.27
C VAL A 142 2.33 5.12 -1.39
N GLU A 143 1.01 5.31 -1.51
CA GLU A 143 0.37 6.63 -1.57
C GLU A 143 0.80 7.50 -0.38
N SER A 144 0.71 6.99 0.85
CA SER A 144 1.07 7.76 2.04
C SER A 144 2.56 8.08 2.10
N THR A 145 3.44 7.16 1.71
CA THR A 145 4.89 7.34 1.75
C THR A 145 5.34 8.32 0.67
N ILE A 146 4.87 8.13 -0.57
CA ILE A 146 5.23 9.01 -1.70
C ILE A 146 4.61 10.40 -1.52
N ALA A 147 3.33 10.47 -1.09
CA ALA A 147 2.68 11.75 -0.83
C ALA A 147 3.40 12.55 0.26
N ALA A 148 3.82 11.90 1.36
CA ALA A 148 4.60 12.58 2.41
C ALA A 148 5.96 13.08 1.88
N THR A 149 6.68 12.23 1.15
CA THR A 149 8.00 12.57 0.60
C THR A 149 7.88 13.69 -0.45
N LEU A 150 6.84 13.65 -1.28
CA LEU A 150 6.61 14.69 -2.30
C LEU A 150 6.13 15.99 -1.65
N ALA A 151 5.33 15.94 -0.58
CA ALA A 151 4.95 17.13 0.19
C ALA A 151 6.18 17.82 0.78
N ASP A 152 7.13 17.06 1.31
CA ASP A 152 8.40 17.62 1.83
C ASP A 152 9.25 18.22 0.70
N ALA A 153 9.33 17.58 -0.46
CA ALA A 153 10.03 18.10 -1.63
C ALA A 153 9.34 19.36 -2.19
N ASN A 154 8.02 19.36 -2.30
CA ASN A 154 7.23 20.50 -2.73
C ASN A 154 7.41 21.69 -1.78
N LYS A 155 7.40 21.42 -0.47
CA LYS A 155 7.65 22.46 0.54
C LYS A 155 9.04 23.07 0.37
N ALA A 156 10.08 22.26 0.22
CA ALA A 156 11.44 22.74 0.04
C ALA A 156 11.59 23.57 -1.26
N LEU A 157 10.94 23.14 -2.35
CA LEU A 157 10.92 23.88 -3.61
C LEU A 157 10.14 25.19 -3.48
N SER A 158 8.99 25.17 -2.81
CA SER A 158 8.20 26.37 -2.54
C SER A 158 8.97 27.35 -1.68
N ASP A 159 9.63 26.91 -0.61
CA ASP A 159 10.41 27.78 0.27
C ASP A 159 11.54 28.50 -0.50
N GLU A 160 12.20 27.84 -1.46
CA GLU A 160 13.23 28.45 -2.29
C GLU A 160 12.64 29.41 -3.32
N ILE A 161 11.53 29.06 -3.98
CA ILE A 161 10.80 29.96 -4.89
C ILE A 161 10.34 31.21 -4.14
N PHE A 162 9.81 31.06 -2.90
CA PHE A 162 9.42 32.17 -2.06
C PHE A 162 10.57 33.09 -1.68
N LYS A 163 11.70 32.49 -1.33
CA LYS A 163 12.89 33.26 -0.95
C LYS A 163 13.38 34.12 -2.11
N GLU A 164 13.44 33.55 -3.31
CA GLU A 164 13.79 34.28 -4.52
C GLU A 164 12.76 35.38 -4.85
N ALA A 165 11.46 35.01 -4.88
CA ALA A 165 10.40 35.96 -5.13
C ALA A 165 10.37 37.12 -4.10
N ALA A 166 10.56 36.81 -2.83
CA ALA A 166 10.68 37.82 -1.77
C ALA A 166 11.89 38.72 -1.99
N GLY A 167 13.01 38.17 -2.51
CA GLY A 167 14.19 38.97 -2.89
C GLY A 167 13.87 40.00 -3.96
N TYR A 168 13.17 39.57 -5.03
CA TYR A 168 12.75 40.52 -6.10
C TYR A 168 11.73 41.55 -5.63
N LEU A 169 10.77 41.15 -4.80
CA LEU A 169 9.78 42.07 -4.22
C LEU A 169 10.47 43.10 -3.34
N ASN A 170 11.42 42.66 -2.49
CA ASN A 170 12.19 43.58 -1.67
C ASN A 170 13.01 44.55 -2.48
N LEU A 171 13.61 44.12 -3.60
CA LEU A 171 14.34 44.97 -4.52
C LEU A 171 13.44 46.06 -5.13
N ILE A 172 12.21 45.72 -5.53
CA ILE A 172 11.23 46.67 -6.07
C ILE A 172 10.78 47.66 -4.99
N VAL A 173 10.57 47.19 -3.76
CA VAL A 173 10.05 48.03 -2.66
C VAL A 173 11.15 48.87 -2.05
N ALA A 174 12.28 48.27 -1.67
CA ALA A 174 13.37 48.93 -0.95
C ALA A 174 14.47 49.53 -1.86
N GLY A 175 14.58 49.01 -3.08
CA GLY A 175 15.69 49.31 -3.99
C GLY A 175 16.91 48.45 -3.76
N GLY A 176 17.89 48.54 -4.67
CA GLY A 176 19.13 47.81 -4.64
C GLY A 176 19.73 47.68 -6.05
N SER A 177 20.74 46.82 -6.22
CA SER A 177 21.31 46.50 -7.52
C SER A 177 20.95 45.06 -7.93
N ILE A 178 20.68 44.88 -9.22
CA ILE A 178 20.50 43.57 -9.83
C ILE A 178 21.52 43.40 -10.94
N ASP A 179 22.24 42.28 -10.94
CA ASP A 179 23.14 41.92 -12.03
C ASP A 179 22.36 41.16 -13.12
N LEU A 180 22.20 41.80 -14.26
CA LEU A 180 21.56 41.20 -15.43
C LEU A 180 22.62 40.66 -16.39
N PRO A 181 22.52 39.39 -16.84
CA PRO A 181 23.56 38.71 -17.65
C PRO A 181 23.97 39.42 -18.93
N VAL A 182 23.13 40.33 -19.44
CA VAL A 182 23.37 41.06 -20.72
C VAL A 182 23.66 42.53 -20.52
N VAL A 183 23.19 43.13 -19.42
CA VAL A 183 23.20 44.58 -19.17
C VAL A 183 24.18 44.97 -18.06
N GLY A 184 24.61 44.02 -17.22
CA GLY A 184 25.42 44.24 -16.03
C GLY A 184 24.62 44.76 -14.84
N ASP A 185 25.27 45.35 -13.87
CA ASP A 185 24.64 45.90 -12.65
C ASP A 185 23.69 47.06 -12.99
N VAL A 186 22.40 46.86 -12.67
CA VAL A 186 21.36 47.88 -12.80
C VAL A 186 20.87 48.28 -11.41
N ASP A 187 21.02 49.56 -11.07
CA ASP A 187 20.49 50.10 -9.83
C ASP A 187 18.99 50.36 -9.93
N ILE A 188 18.23 49.76 -9.04
CA ILE A 188 16.79 49.97 -8.88
C ILE A 188 16.58 50.92 -7.71
N LEU A 189 15.96 52.08 -7.95
CA LEU A 189 15.70 53.06 -6.92
C LEU A 189 14.81 52.57 -5.78
N GLY A 190 13.85 51.71 -6.12
CA GLY A 190 12.82 51.21 -5.18
C GLY A 190 11.72 52.22 -4.87
N LEU A 191 10.53 51.72 -4.60
CA LEU A 191 9.33 52.54 -4.35
C LEU A 191 9.45 53.41 -3.10
N ARG A 192 10.04 52.89 -2.00
CA ARG A 192 10.23 53.62 -0.75
C ARG A 192 11.23 54.77 -0.90
N ASN A 193 12.32 54.51 -1.62
CA ASN A 193 13.34 55.55 -1.89
C ASN A 193 12.76 56.60 -2.83
N ALA A 194 12.02 56.22 -3.86
CA ALA A 194 11.33 57.15 -4.74
C ALA A 194 10.31 58.01 -3.98
N GLN A 195 9.54 57.42 -3.09
CA GLN A 195 8.61 58.15 -2.21
C GLN A 195 9.37 59.17 -1.34
N THR A 196 10.46 58.77 -0.68
CA THR A 196 11.26 59.63 0.18
C THR A 196 11.81 60.84 -0.57
N ILE A 197 12.29 60.65 -1.82
CA ILE A 197 12.79 61.73 -2.67
C ILE A 197 11.66 62.67 -3.06
N ILE A 198 10.49 62.17 -3.43
CA ILE A 198 9.32 62.98 -3.82
C ILE A 198 8.82 63.76 -2.60
N ASP A 199 8.69 63.12 -1.44
CA ASP A 199 8.25 63.77 -0.21
C ASP A 199 9.23 64.88 0.22
N GLY A 200 10.53 64.65 0.06
CA GLY A 200 11.58 65.68 0.28
C GLY A 200 11.46 66.84 -0.68
N ALA A 201 11.14 66.59 -1.95
CA ALA A 201 10.89 67.66 -2.92
C ALA A 201 9.61 68.42 -2.61
N LEU A 202 8.52 67.73 -2.22
CA LEU A 202 7.27 68.36 -1.82
C LEU A 202 7.40 69.27 -0.59
N ALA A 203 8.27 68.89 0.36
CA ALA A 203 8.53 69.67 1.57
C ALA A 203 9.25 71.04 1.29
N GLN A 204 9.94 71.12 0.17
CA GLN A 204 10.67 72.32 -0.26
C GLN A 204 9.89 73.15 -1.29
N MET A 205 8.76 72.68 -1.76
CA MET A 205 7.96 73.28 -2.83
C MET A 205 6.88 74.22 -2.24
N PRO A 206 6.66 75.41 -2.82
CA PRO A 206 5.57 76.32 -2.41
C PRO A 206 4.17 75.66 -2.53
N GLU A 207 3.23 76.06 -1.67
CA GLU A 207 1.89 75.46 -1.68
C GLU A 207 1.12 75.76 -2.96
N ASP A 208 1.40 76.85 -3.64
CA ASP A 208 0.74 77.29 -4.87
C ASP A 208 1.41 76.78 -6.15
N ASP A 209 2.43 75.93 -6.05
CA ASP A 209 3.13 75.40 -7.23
C ASP A 209 2.23 74.39 -7.99
N PRO A 210 1.97 74.59 -9.32
CA PRO A 210 1.11 73.75 -10.13
C PRO A 210 1.62 72.28 -10.23
N SER A 211 2.91 72.04 -9.97
CA SER A 211 3.57 70.73 -9.99
C SER A 211 3.36 69.91 -8.71
N ARG A 212 2.91 70.57 -7.63
CA ARG A 212 2.72 69.94 -6.32
C ARG A 212 1.72 68.79 -6.34
N ARG A 213 0.52 69.04 -6.94
CA ARG A 213 -0.56 68.02 -7.03
C ARG A 213 -0.16 66.76 -7.80
N PRO A 214 0.47 66.84 -8.99
CA PRO A 214 1.00 65.64 -9.66
C PRO A 214 2.00 64.87 -8.81
N LEU A 215 2.93 65.51 -8.13
CA LEU A 215 3.96 64.88 -7.28
C LEU A 215 3.33 64.18 -6.06
N GLU A 216 2.30 64.82 -5.43
CA GLU A 216 1.54 64.17 -4.34
C GLU A 216 0.81 62.93 -4.80
N GLN A 217 0.29 62.92 -6.03
CA GLN A 217 -0.34 61.73 -6.62
C GLN A 217 0.67 60.60 -6.88
N VAL A 218 1.88 60.93 -7.33
CA VAL A 218 2.96 59.94 -7.57
C VAL A 218 3.47 59.39 -6.25
N SER A 219 3.65 60.24 -5.20
CA SER A 219 4.02 59.77 -3.87
C SER A 219 2.99 58.82 -3.29
N ARG A 220 1.70 59.19 -3.37
CA ARG A 220 0.60 58.34 -2.91
C ARG A 220 0.53 57.03 -3.69
N PHE A 221 0.77 57.06 -5.02
CA PHE A 221 0.83 55.82 -5.83
C PHE A 221 2.01 54.94 -5.39
N ALA A 222 3.20 55.51 -5.15
CA ALA A 222 4.36 54.75 -4.68
C ALA A 222 4.10 54.12 -3.30
N GLN A 223 3.45 54.82 -2.39
CA GLN A 223 3.05 54.32 -1.06
C GLN A 223 2.07 53.16 -1.21
N LEU A 224 0.96 53.37 -1.95
CA LEU A 224 -0.07 52.32 -2.14
C LEU A 224 0.50 51.11 -2.86
N ALA A 225 1.39 51.29 -3.81
CA ALA A 225 2.06 50.19 -4.53
C ALA A 225 2.96 49.39 -3.56
N ALA A 226 3.74 50.06 -2.70
CA ALA A 226 4.57 49.39 -1.72
C ALA A 226 3.72 48.62 -0.68
N GLU A 227 2.63 49.23 -0.16
CA GLU A 227 1.72 48.56 0.77
C GLU A 227 0.96 47.36 0.15
N ASN A 228 0.56 47.46 -1.12
CA ASN A 228 -0.11 46.36 -1.81
C ASN A 228 0.83 45.21 -2.23
N LEU A 229 2.13 45.51 -2.46
CA LEU A 229 3.13 44.45 -2.70
C LEU A 229 3.40 43.62 -1.45
N ASP A 230 3.33 44.21 -0.26
CA ASP A 230 3.41 43.49 1.01
C ASP A 230 2.19 42.52 1.22
N VAL A 231 1.03 42.83 0.62
CA VAL A 231 -0.18 41.98 0.65
C VAL A 231 -0.14 40.83 -0.37
N SER A 232 0.80 40.85 -1.32
CA SER A 232 0.92 39.76 -2.32
C SER A 232 1.52 38.46 -1.75
N THR A 233 2.03 38.46 -0.52
CA THR A 233 2.53 37.27 0.19
C THR A 233 1.47 36.14 0.26
N PRO A 234 0.17 36.38 0.55
CA PRO A 234 -0.83 35.32 0.55
C PRO A 234 -1.15 34.74 -0.85
N ILE A 235 -0.92 35.50 -1.92
CA ILE A 235 -1.09 35.00 -3.29
C ILE A 235 0.05 34.07 -3.66
N LEU A 236 1.26 34.35 -3.18
CA LEU A 236 2.41 33.48 -3.32
C LEU A 236 2.25 32.18 -2.52
N GLU A 237 1.62 32.22 -1.34
CA GLU A 237 1.28 31.02 -0.56
C GLU A 237 0.32 30.07 -1.29
N SER A 238 -0.49 30.55 -2.23
CA SER A 238 -1.35 29.70 -3.07
C SER A 238 -0.57 28.87 -4.12
N ILE A 239 0.71 29.13 -4.32
CA ILE A 239 1.63 28.31 -5.15
C ILE A 239 2.20 27.11 -4.36
N GLY A 240 1.60 26.78 -3.22
CA GLY A 240 2.12 25.83 -2.23
C GLY A 240 2.28 24.37 -2.68
N THR A 241 1.86 23.99 -3.89
CA THR A 241 2.11 22.66 -4.48
C THR A 241 2.57 22.81 -5.93
N PRO A 242 3.86 23.14 -6.16
CA PRO A 242 4.38 23.38 -7.49
C PRO A 242 4.33 22.13 -8.40
N VAL A 243 4.43 20.93 -7.82
CA VAL A 243 4.40 19.65 -8.55
C VAL A 243 3.21 18.82 -8.07
N ALA A 244 2.37 18.40 -9.02
CA ALA A 244 1.23 17.50 -8.77
C ALA A 244 1.66 16.03 -8.82
N VAL A 245 0.83 15.15 -8.28
CA VAL A 245 0.99 13.69 -8.37
C VAL A 245 -0.06 13.17 -9.35
N ASP A 246 0.37 12.41 -10.34
CA ASP A 246 -0.51 11.63 -11.21
C ASP A 246 -0.41 10.15 -10.81
N GLU A 247 -1.42 9.67 -10.08
CA GLU A 247 -1.46 8.31 -9.55
C GLU A 247 -2.02 7.35 -10.60
N ARG A 248 -1.26 6.29 -10.90
CA ARG A 248 -1.65 5.27 -11.89
C ARG A 248 -1.58 3.87 -11.28
N ALA A 249 -2.73 3.23 -11.15
CA ALA A 249 -2.83 1.84 -10.74
C ALA A 249 -2.40 0.90 -11.88
N LEU A 250 -1.52 -0.04 -11.57
CA LEU A 250 -1.06 -1.08 -12.49
C LEU A 250 -1.77 -2.40 -12.18
N GLY A 251 -2.43 -2.98 -13.18
CA GLY A 251 -3.10 -4.28 -13.07
C GLY A 251 -4.22 -4.29 -12.02
N GLY A 252 -5.03 -5.33 -12.02
CA GLY A 252 -6.09 -5.48 -11.02
C GLY A 252 -7.27 -4.52 -11.17
N THR A 253 -8.27 -4.77 -10.42
CA THR A 253 -9.45 -3.93 -10.25
C THR A 253 -9.21 -2.99 -9.07
N ASP A 254 -9.65 -1.76 -9.19
CA ASP A 254 -9.52 -0.72 -8.17
C ASP A 254 -10.43 -1.04 -6.95
N SER A 255 -10.06 -2.11 -6.22
CA SER A 255 -10.81 -2.54 -5.03
C SER A 255 -10.62 -1.50 -3.93
N SER A 256 -11.72 -0.95 -3.45
CA SER A 256 -11.66 -0.06 -2.29
C SER A 256 -11.17 -0.84 -1.05
N LEU A 257 -10.55 -0.12 -0.09
CA LEU A 257 -10.07 -0.73 1.15
C LEU A 257 -11.20 -1.47 1.91
N ASP A 258 -12.43 -0.97 1.78
CA ASP A 258 -13.61 -1.53 2.42
C ASP A 258 -13.97 -2.89 1.82
N VAL A 259 -13.92 -3.02 0.48
CA VAL A 259 -14.14 -4.30 -0.23
C VAL A 259 -13.04 -5.30 0.14
N PHE A 260 -11.78 -4.90 0.14
CA PHE A 260 -10.68 -5.75 0.59
C PHE A 260 -10.84 -6.21 2.04
N GLY A 261 -11.30 -5.33 2.93
CA GLY A 261 -11.63 -5.68 4.32
C GLY A 261 -12.70 -6.78 4.41
N VAL A 262 -13.73 -6.69 3.58
CA VAL A 262 -14.79 -7.72 3.46
C VAL A 262 -14.20 -9.04 2.98
N GLU A 263 -13.39 -9.02 1.93
CA GLU A 263 -12.74 -10.22 1.38
C GLU A 263 -11.91 -10.96 2.42
N VAL A 264 -11.04 -10.23 3.12
CA VAL A 264 -10.21 -10.77 4.20
C VAL A 264 -11.09 -11.36 5.31
N ALA A 265 -12.12 -10.64 5.74
CA ALA A 265 -13.03 -11.09 6.82
C ALA A 265 -13.79 -12.38 6.42
N VAL A 266 -14.32 -12.42 5.20
CA VAL A 266 -15.07 -13.56 4.67
C VAL A 266 -14.15 -14.78 4.50
N VAL A 267 -12.99 -14.61 3.85
CA VAL A 267 -12.04 -15.71 3.62
C VAL A 267 -11.45 -16.24 4.91
N LEU A 268 -11.12 -15.35 5.87
CA LEU A 268 -10.61 -15.75 7.19
C LEU A 268 -11.66 -16.53 7.97
N SER A 269 -12.90 -16.07 7.97
CA SER A 269 -14.02 -16.77 8.64
C SER A 269 -14.28 -18.11 7.98
N LEU A 270 -14.32 -18.17 6.65
CA LEU A 270 -14.45 -19.40 5.86
C LEU A 270 -13.35 -20.39 6.24
N MET A 271 -12.10 -19.95 6.24
CA MET A 271 -10.96 -20.79 6.59
C MET A 271 -11.08 -21.36 8.01
N VAL A 272 -11.29 -20.51 9.02
CA VAL A 272 -11.33 -20.94 10.41
C VAL A 272 -12.48 -21.94 10.63
N VAL A 273 -13.68 -21.61 10.17
CA VAL A 273 -14.86 -22.48 10.38
C VAL A 273 -14.70 -23.81 9.64
N THR A 274 -14.30 -23.77 8.38
CA THR A 274 -14.20 -24.99 7.57
C THR A 274 -13.06 -25.91 8.05
N LEU A 275 -11.88 -25.32 8.42
CA LEU A 275 -10.76 -26.07 8.95
C LEU A 275 -11.11 -26.78 10.27
N LEU A 276 -11.70 -26.02 11.23
CA LEU A 276 -12.05 -26.57 12.55
C LEU A 276 -13.10 -27.65 12.42
N LEU A 277 -14.13 -27.43 11.60
CA LEU A 277 -15.19 -28.39 11.38
C LEU A 277 -14.66 -29.67 10.72
N ALA A 278 -13.90 -29.54 9.64
CA ALA A 278 -13.36 -30.68 8.90
C ALA A 278 -12.37 -31.50 9.73
N ALA A 279 -11.44 -30.83 10.42
CA ALA A 279 -10.45 -31.47 11.28
C ALA A 279 -11.11 -32.14 12.48
N GLY A 280 -12.08 -31.46 13.11
CA GLY A 280 -12.81 -31.97 14.27
C GLY A 280 -13.66 -33.20 13.95
N MET A 281 -14.40 -33.18 12.86
CA MET A 281 -15.25 -34.32 12.46
C MET A 281 -14.44 -35.61 12.24
N LEU A 282 -13.31 -35.54 11.53
CA LEU A 282 -12.49 -36.71 11.28
C LEU A 282 -11.76 -37.20 12.52
N ALA A 283 -11.24 -36.26 13.33
CA ALA A 283 -10.59 -36.57 14.61
C ALA A 283 -11.56 -37.23 15.61
N LEU A 284 -12.82 -36.77 15.66
CA LEU A 284 -13.87 -37.34 16.51
C LEU A 284 -14.14 -38.81 16.17
N GLU A 285 -14.28 -39.14 14.88
CA GLU A 285 -14.50 -40.53 14.46
C GLU A 285 -13.31 -41.44 14.85
N ARG A 286 -12.12 -40.89 14.92
CA ARG A 286 -10.92 -41.62 15.35
C ARG A 286 -10.86 -41.77 16.88
N GLU A 287 -11.19 -40.71 17.63
CA GLU A 287 -11.24 -40.71 19.11
C GLU A 287 -12.29 -41.72 19.62
N GLU A 288 -13.46 -41.77 18.97
CA GLU A 288 -14.55 -42.72 19.29
C GLU A 288 -14.35 -44.13 18.72
N HIS A 289 -13.22 -44.38 18.04
CA HIS A 289 -12.96 -45.66 17.36
C HIS A 289 -14.03 -46.02 16.32
N ALA A 290 -14.84 -45.07 15.86
CA ALA A 290 -15.89 -45.25 14.88
C ALA A 290 -15.32 -45.50 13.48
N PHE A 291 -14.18 -44.87 13.15
CA PHE A 291 -13.54 -45.00 11.83
C PHE A 291 -13.28 -46.45 11.42
N GLY A 292 -12.74 -47.30 12.30
CA GLY A 292 -12.50 -48.72 12.02
C GLY A 292 -13.77 -49.51 11.78
N ARG A 293 -14.88 -49.16 12.41
CA ARG A 293 -16.21 -49.80 12.22
C ARG A 293 -16.82 -49.40 10.89
N LEU A 294 -16.74 -48.13 10.51
CA LEU A 294 -17.25 -47.59 9.26
C LEU A 294 -16.53 -48.21 8.05
N VAL A 295 -15.20 -48.31 8.09
CA VAL A 295 -14.41 -48.91 7.01
C VAL A 295 -14.67 -50.41 6.85
N ARG A 296 -14.94 -51.16 7.93
CA ARG A 296 -15.34 -52.56 7.87
C ARG A 296 -16.78 -52.75 7.38
N GLY A 297 -17.64 -51.72 7.52
CA GLY A 297 -19.05 -51.74 7.12
C GLY A 297 -19.32 -51.32 5.66
N LEU A 298 -18.42 -51.62 4.70
CA LEU A 298 -18.55 -51.35 3.24
C LEU A 298 -18.40 -49.89 2.79
N VAL A 299 -18.04 -48.95 3.69
CA VAL A 299 -17.76 -47.58 3.29
C VAL A 299 -16.30 -47.47 2.81
N SER A 300 -16.09 -47.00 1.58
CA SER A 300 -14.74 -46.76 1.08
C SER A 300 -14.07 -45.61 1.84
N ARG A 301 -12.77 -45.74 2.11
CA ARG A 301 -11.99 -44.64 2.78
C ARG A 301 -12.06 -43.32 2.03
N SER A 302 -12.05 -43.36 0.70
CA SER A 302 -12.20 -42.19 -0.16
C SER A 302 -13.60 -41.59 -0.09
N GLY A 303 -14.65 -42.43 0.03
CA GLY A 303 -16.03 -41.99 0.21
C GLY A 303 -16.21 -41.25 1.54
N LEU A 304 -15.63 -41.77 2.62
CA LEU A 304 -15.65 -41.11 3.94
C LEU A 304 -14.94 -39.76 3.92
N LEU A 305 -13.76 -39.70 3.29
CA LEU A 305 -13.04 -38.40 3.15
C LEU A 305 -13.85 -37.41 2.31
N ALA A 306 -14.42 -37.85 1.17
CA ALA A 306 -15.20 -36.99 0.33
C ALA A 306 -16.47 -36.46 1.03
N GLU A 307 -17.13 -37.31 1.83
CA GLU A 307 -18.27 -36.90 2.67
C GLU A 307 -17.89 -35.82 3.68
N LYS A 308 -16.78 -35.98 4.40
CA LYS A 308 -16.32 -34.99 5.39
C LYS A 308 -15.88 -33.67 4.72
N ILE A 309 -15.15 -33.76 3.61
CA ILE A 309 -14.78 -32.58 2.83
C ILE A 309 -16.04 -31.87 2.31
N GLY A 310 -16.97 -32.62 1.72
CA GLY A 310 -18.21 -32.05 1.16
C GLY A 310 -19.07 -31.38 2.25
N LEU A 311 -19.26 -32.04 3.39
CA LEU A 311 -20.10 -31.49 4.47
C LEU A 311 -19.47 -30.23 5.07
N ALA A 312 -18.17 -30.27 5.39
CA ALA A 312 -17.48 -29.11 5.95
C ALA A 312 -17.45 -27.92 4.95
N ALA A 313 -17.20 -28.22 3.66
CA ALA A 313 -17.21 -27.21 2.61
C ALA A 313 -18.60 -26.58 2.44
N LEU A 314 -19.66 -27.39 2.48
CA LEU A 314 -21.03 -26.90 2.36
C LEU A 314 -21.41 -26.01 3.55
N CYS A 315 -21.11 -26.42 4.78
CA CYS A 315 -21.40 -25.63 5.98
C CYS A 315 -20.59 -24.32 6.01
N GLY A 316 -19.28 -24.39 5.75
CA GLY A 316 -18.42 -23.21 5.75
C GLY A 316 -18.73 -22.26 4.59
N GLY A 317 -18.95 -22.82 3.39
CA GLY A 317 -19.34 -22.04 2.22
C GLY A 317 -20.69 -21.34 2.37
N ALA A 318 -21.69 -22.05 2.95
CA ALA A 318 -23.00 -21.45 3.25
C ALA A 318 -22.87 -20.28 4.25
N LEU A 319 -22.08 -20.47 5.31
CA LEU A 319 -21.84 -19.41 6.30
C LEU A 319 -21.15 -18.19 5.67
N ALA A 320 -20.12 -18.41 4.84
CA ALA A 320 -19.43 -17.35 4.14
C ALA A 320 -20.33 -16.62 3.14
N ALA A 321 -21.20 -17.37 2.43
CA ALA A 321 -22.18 -16.77 1.52
C ALA A 321 -23.20 -15.90 2.25
N ILE A 322 -23.69 -16.36 3.42
CA ILE A 322 -24.59 -15.56 4.28
C ILE A 322 -23.84 -14.30 4.77
N MET A 323 -22.60 -14.45 5.22
CA MET A 323 -21.79 -13.32 5.67
C MET A 323 -21.60 -12.29 4.56
N LEU A 324 -21.25 -12.74 3.35
CA LEU A 324 -21.11 -11.86 2.18
C LEU A 324 -22.43 -11.17 1.81
N ALA A 325 -23.55 -11.90 1.83
CA ALA A 325 -24.88 -11.36 1.58
C ALA A 325 -25.30 -10.30 2.63
N VAL A 326 -24.92 -10.48 3.89
CA VAL A 326 -25.18 -9.47 4.93
C VAL A 326 -24.29 -8.24 4.70
N LEU A 327 -23.00 -8.43 4.40
CA LEU A 327 -22.06 -7.32 4.18
C LEU A 327 -22.40 -6.52 2.92
N SER A 328 -22.97 -7.18 1.88
CA SER A 328 -23.43 -6.50 0.67
C SER A 328 -24.63 -5.56 0.90
N ALA A 329 -25.31 -5.65 2.04
CA ALA A 329 -26.32 -4.67 2.42
C ALA A 329 -25.73 -3.33 2.93
N PHE A 330 -24.45 -3.33 3.30
CA PHE A 330 -23.75 -2.14 3.81
C PHE A 330 -22.77 -1.56 2.78
N LEU A 331 -22.33 -2.39 1.82
CA LEU A 331 -21.38 -2.05 0.79
C LEU A 331 -21.97 -2.41 -0.57
N ASP A 332 -21.73 -1.58 -1.56
CA ASP A 332 -22.21 -1.81 -2.94
C ASP A 332 -21.32 -2.86 -3.63
N LEU A 333 -21.63 -4.13 -3.37
CA LEU A 333 -20.90 -5.29 -3.89
C LEU A 333 -21.61 -5.85 -5.12
N GLY A 334 -21.64 -5.24 -6.26
CA GLY A 334 -22.14 -5.73 -7.56
C GLY A 334 -22.92 -7.07 -7.58
N TRP A 335 -24.22 -7.06 -7.33
CA TRP A 335 -25.09 -8.26 -7.27
C TRP A 335 -25.18 -9.06 -8.59
N ASP A 336 -24.77 -8.46 -9.70
CA ASP A 336 -24.67 -9.09 -11.02
C ASP A 336 -23.65 -10.24 -11.06
N ARG A 337 -22.70 -10.26 -10.09
CA ARG A 337 -21.61 -11.24 -10.01
C ARG A 337 -21.81 -12.37 -9.00
N VAL A 338 -22.99 -12.51 -8.43
CA VAL A 338 -23.31 -13.57 -7.45
C VAL A 338 -22.88 -14.97 -7.91
N PRO A 339 -23.03 -15.39 -9.18
CA PRO A 339 -22.53 -16.69 -9.61
C PRO A 339 -21.01 -16.87 -9.44
N ALA A 340 -20.23 -15.81 -9.69
CA ALA A 340 -18.78 -15.83 -9.48
C ALA A 340 -18.43 -15.91 -7.98
N TRP A 341 -19.14 -15.18 -7.11
CA TRP A 341 -18.97 -15.25 -5.65
C TRP A 341 -19.21 -16.67 -5.14
N VAL A 342 -20.34 -17.29 -5.55
CA VAL A 342 -20.70 -18.66 -5.14
C VAL A 342 -19.65 -19.66 -5.61
N LEU A 343 -19.14 -19.51 -6.83
CA LEU A 343 -18.09 -20.37 -7.36
C LEU A 343 -16.79 -20.23 -6.58
N ALA A 344 -16.34 -19.00 -6.32
CA ALA A 344 -15.12 -18.72 -5.56
C ALA A 344 -15.21 -19.29 -4.14
N LEU A 345 -16.32 -19.02 -3.43
CA LEU A 345 -16.56 -19.55 -2.09
C LEU A 345 -16.66 -21.08 -2.06
N ALA A 346 -17.30 -21.69 -3.05
CA ALA A 346 -17.43 -23.14 -3.13
C ALA A 346 -16.07 -23.82 -3.32
N VAL A 347 -15.24 -23.34 -4.24
CA VAL A 347 -13.91 -23.93 -4.48
C VAL A 347 -12.95 -23.65 -3.32
N ALA A 348 -12.99 -22.44 -2.74
CA ALA A 348 -12.20 -22.11 -1.55
C ALA A 348 -12.58 -22.97 -0.34
N SER A 349 -13.89 -23.17 -0.10
CA SER A 349 -14.36 -24.01 1.00
C SER A 349 -13.94 -25.47 0.85
N LEU A 350 -13.92 -26.02 -0.37
CA LEU A 350 -13.40 -27.36 -0.65
C LEU A 350 -11.90 -27.46 -0.32
N ALA A 351 -11.10 -26.45 -0.67
CA ALA A 351 -9.67 -26.45 -0.40
C ALA A 351 -9.39 -26.39 1.11
N PHE A 352 -10.10 -25.53 1.85
CA PHE A 352 -9.98 -25.46 3.31
C PHE A 352 -10.48 -26.74 4.00
N ALA A 353 -11.58 -27.33 3.52
CA ALA A 353 -12.09 -28.59 4.04
C ALA A 353 -11.10 -29.74 3.82
N ALA A 354 -10.49 -29.84 2.63
CA ALA A 354 -9.48 -30.84 2.33
C ALA A 354 -8.24 -30.70 3.23
N LEU A 355 -7.77 -29.48 3.48
CA LEU A 355 -6.70 -29.19 4.45
C LEU A 355 -7.12 -29.60 5.86
N GLY A 356 -8.34 -29.24 6.31
CA GLY A 356 -8.86 -29.61 7.62
C GLY A 356 -8.93 -31.13 7.80
N VAL A 357 -9.43 -31.85 6.81
CA VAL A 357 -9.46 -33.32 6.82
C VAL A 357 -8.04 -33.91 6.87
N ALA A 358 -7.07 -33.32 6.16
CA ALA A 358 -5.67 -33.74 6.24
C ALA A 358 -5.10 -33.58 7.67
N ILE A 359 -5.39 -32.45 8.34
CA ILE A 359 -5.02 -32.20 9.73
C ILE A 359 -5.69 -33.24 10.66
N GLY A 360 -7.00 -33.50 10.50
CA GLY A 360 -7.74 -34.50 11.27
C GLY A 360 -7.22 -35.92 11.05
N ALA A 361 -6.71 -36.23 9.85
CA ALA A 361 -6.08 -37.51 9.55
C ALA A 361 -4.73 -37.70 10.25
N LEU A 362 -4.00 -36.63 10.56
CA LEU A 362 -2.73 -36.66 11.27
C LEU A 362 -2.88 -36.70 12.79
N THR A 363 -4.04 -36.30 13.32
CA THR A 363 -4.30 -36.23 14.76
C THR A 363 -5.20 -37.39 15.20
N ARG A 364 -5.17 -37.75 16.51
CA ARG A 364 -6.01 -38.78 17.10
C ARG A 364 -7.09 -38.24 18.05
N GLU A 365 -6.95 -37.00 18.46
CA GLU A 365 -7.79 -36.33 19.42
C GLU A 365 -8.40 -35.08 18.81
N VAL A 366 -9.67 -34.81 19.08
CA VAL A 366 -10.36 -33.60 18.56
C VAL A 366 -9.68 -32.32 19.04
N ARG A 367 -9.23 -32.30 20.31
CA ARG A 367 -8.55 -31.14 20.87
C ARG A 367 -7.24 -30.80 20.13
N ALA A 368 -6.45 -31.83 19.81
CA ALA A 368 -5.19 -31.68 19.08
C ALA A 368 -5.45 -31.22 17.62
N ALA A 369 -6.49 -31.76 16.99
CA ALA A 369 -6.90 -31.39 15.65
C ALA A 369 -7.32 -29.92 15.59
N SER A 370 -8.19 -29.49 16.48
CA SER A 370 -8.68 -28.11 16.54
C SER A 370 -7.58 -27.12 16.87
N LEU A 371 -6.70 -27.46 17.82
CA LEU A 371 -5.58 -26.61 18.17
C LEU A 371 -4.60 -26.45 16.98
N LEU A 372 -4.27 -27.54 16.31
CA LEU A 372 -3.38 -27.51 15.14
C LEU A 372 -4.01 -26.70 13.98
N ALA A 373 -5.30 -26.90 13.72
CA ALA A 373 -6.02 -26.15 12.70
C ALA A 373 -6.00 -24.64 12.98
N PHE A 374 -6.30 -24.25 14.21
CA PHE A 374 -6.31 -22.85 14.62
C PHE A 374 -4.91 -22.22 14.61
N MET A 375 -3.92 -22.95 15.15
CA MET A 375 -2.52 -22.50 15.15
C MET A 375 -1.91 -22.35 13.76
N LEU A 376 -2.41 -23.11 12.80
CA LEU A 376 -1.95 -23.00 11.43
C LEU A 376 -2.67 -21.85 10.70
N ALA A 377 -3.96 -21.67 10.95
CA ALA A 377 -4.79 -20.71 10.23
C ALA A 377 -4.32 -19.26 10.40
N LEU A 378 -4.16 -18.79 11.64
CA LEU A 378 -3.86 -17.38 11.91
C LEU A 378 -2.50 -16.91 11.38
N PRO A 379 -1.37 -17.60 11.62
CA PRO A 379 -0.08 -17.16 11.07
C PRO A 379 -0.04 -17.18 9.55
N VAL A 380 -0.67 -18.20 8.93
CA VAL A 380 -0.71 -18.30 7.47
C VAL A 380 -1.51 -17.13 6.87
N ALA A 381 -2.66 -16.79 7.47
CA ALA A 381 -3.43 -15.62 7.04
C ALA A 381 -2.63 -14.33 7.19
N ALA A 382 -1.97 -14.14 8.35
CA ALA A 382 -1.15 -12.96 8.60
C ALA A 382 0.01 -12.84 7.60
N LEU A 383 0.72 -13.95 7.32
CA LEU A 383 1.82 -13.98 6.34
C LEU A 383 1.32 -13.69 4.92
N ALA A 384 0.14 -14.20 4.56
CA ALA A 384 -0.43 -14.00 3.23
C ALA A 384 -0.84 -12.54 2.95
N LEU A 385 -1.06 -11.75 4.01
CA LEU A 385 -1.41 -10.32 3.91
C LEU A 385 -0.19 -9.41 3.85
N ILE A 386 1.03 -9.93 4.07
CA ILE A 386 2.26 -9.12 3.97
C ILE A 386 2.48 -8.71 2.50
N PRO A 387 2.52 -7.39 2.21
CA PRO A 387 2.72 -6.92 0.84
C PRO A 387 4.13 -7.22 0.32
N SER A 388 4.24 -7.46 -0.98
CA SER A 388 5.57 -7.52 -1.64
C SER A 388 6.29 -6.18 -1.49
N GLY A 389 7.61 -6.22 -1.28
CA GLY A 389 8.43 -5.01 -1.12
C GLY A 389 8.42 -4.40 0.29
N SER A 390 7.58 -4.88 1.22
CA SER A 390 7.60 -4.44 2.63
C SER A 390 8.61 -5.20 3.48
N VAL A 391 9.15 -6.29 2.98
CA VAL A 391 10.16 -7.13 3.63
C VAL A 391 11.31 -7.44 2.66
N SER A 392 12.45 -7.92 3.17
CA SER A 392 13.58 -8.30 2.31
C SER A 392 13.20 -9.36 1.28
N GLY A 393 13.81 -9.33 0.07
CA GLY A 393 13.44 -10.20 -1.04
C GLY A 393 13.47 -11.71 -0.69
N GLY A 394 14.51 -12.16 0.03
CA GLY A 394 14.60 -13.57 0.45
C GLY A 394 13.51 -14.00 1.44
N LEU A 395 13.11 -13.10 2.35
CA LEU A 395 12.00 -13.35 3.27
C LEU A 395 10.66 -13.36 2.52
N TYR A 396 10.50 -12.47 1.56
CA TYR A 396 9.29 -12.44 0.73
C TYR A 396 9.14 -13.70 -0.12
N ASP A 397 10.23 -14.23 -0.70
CA ASP A 397 10.20 -15.49 -1.44
C ASP A 397 9.77 -16.67 -0.56
N LEU A 398 10.24 -16.73 0.69
CA LEU A 398 9.78 -17.72 1.66
C LEU A 398 8.29 -17.56 1.95
N ILE A 399 7.83 -16.33 2.21
CA ILE A 399 6.41 -16.02 2.44
C ILE A 399 5.57 -16.42 1.22
N ARG A 400 6.04 -16.13 0.01
CA ARG A 400 5.36 -16.48 -1.25
C ARG A 400 5.19 -18.00 -1.40
N ILE A 401 6.25 -18.78 -1.11
CA ILE A 401 6.20 -20.25 -1.15
C ILE A 401 5.20 -20.78 -0.11
N VAL A 402 5.30 -20.32 1.13
CA VAL A 402 4.41 -20.75 2.22
C VAL A 402 2.96 -20.39 1.87
N SER A 403 2.69 -19.14 1.48
CA SER A 403 1.35 -18.68 1.10
C SER A 403 0.79 -19.41 -0.12
N GLY A 404 1.64 -19.87 -1.05
CA GLY A 404 1.23 -20.64 -2.22
C GLY A 404 0.82 -22.08 -1.88
N ILE A 405 1.39 -22.68 -0.83
CA ILE A 405 1.02 -24.03 -0.38
C ILE A 405 -0.32 -24.02 0.39
N PHE A 406 -0.67 -22.88 1.00
CA PHE A 406 -1.91 -22.75 1.77
C PHE A 406 -3.02 -22.08 0.93
N PRO A 407 -4.28 -22.51 1.12
CA PRO A 407 -5.38 -22.03 0.29
C PRO A 407 -5.85 -20.60 0.59
N PHE A 408 -5.29 -19.90 1.61
CA PHE A 408 -5.76 -18.58 2.01
C PHE A 408 -5.53 -17.51 0.94
N LYS A 409 -4.29 -17.36 0.43
CA LYS A 409 -3.97 -16.38 -0.61
C LYS A 409 -4.71 -16.63 -1.92
N PRO A 410 -4.73 -17.87 -2.48
CA PRO A 410 -5.55 -18.17 -3.65
C PRO A 410 -7.06 -17.94 -3.45
N ALA A 411 -7.59 -18.20 -2.23
CA ALA A 411 -9.00 -17.95 -1.92
C ALA A 411 -9.30 -16.45 -1.87
N LEU A 412 -8.39 -15.63 -1.32
CA LEU A 412 -8.51 -14.18 -1.32
C LEU A 412 -8.51 -13.64 -2.74
N SER A 413 -7.54 -14.06 -3.58
CA SER A 413 -7.49 -13.65 -4.99
C SER A 413 -8.69 -14.13 -5.80
N ALA A 414 -9.26 -15.32 -5.50
CA ALA A 414 -10.47 -15.80 -6.15
C ALA A 414 -11.69 -14.95 -5.77
N LEU A 415 -11.80 -14.53 -4.51
CA LEU A 415 -12.91 -13.69 -4.05
C LEU A 415 -12.78 -12.27 -4.58
N ASP A 416 -11.56 -11.69 -4.57
CA ASP A 416 -11.28 -10.40 -5.18
C ASP A 416 -11.64 -10.40 -6.68
N GLY A 417 -11.16 -11.37 -7.45
CA GLY A 417 -11.56 -11.51 -8.87
C GLY A 417 -13.07 -11.67 -9.09
N ALA A 418 -13.77 -12.32 -8.16
CA ALA A 418 -15.22 -12.48 -8.22
C ALA A 418 -15.96 -11.17 -7.91
N LEU A 419 -15.52 -10.39 -6.93
CA LEU A 419 -16.13 -9.12 -6.50
C LEU A 419 -15.79 -7.98 -7.47
N SER A 420 -14.53 -7.84 -7.82
CA SER A 420 -14.02 -6.71 -8.60
C SER A 420 -14.02 -6.95 -10.11
N GLY A 421 -14.17 -8.20 -10.58
CA GLY A 421 -14.17 -8.58 -12.01
C GLY A 421 -12.79 -8.83 -12.61
N GLY A 422 -11.82 -9.11 -11.75
CA GLY A 422 -10.49 -9.51 -12.14
C GLY A 422 -10.37 -10.96 -12.61
N GLU A 423 -9.13 -11.46 -12.67
CA GLU A 423 -8.84 -12.82 -13.13
C GLU A 423 -9.31 -13.86 -12.09
N LEU A 424 -10.24 -14.72 -12.48
CA LEU A 424 -10.82 -15.75 -11.61
C LEU A 424 -10.23 -17.14 -11.87
N LEU A 425 -9.85 -17.45 -13.11
CA LEU A 425 -9.51 -18.81 -13.52
C LEU A 425 -8.25 -19.34 -12.81
N LEU A 426 -7.18 -18.58 -12.78
CA LEU A 426 -5.90 -19.01 -12.20
C LEU A 426 -6.00 -19.32 -10.69
N PRO A 427 -6.62 -18.47 -9.85
CA PRO A 427 -6.86 -18.78 -8.45
C PRO A 427 -7.73 -20.03 -8.24
N LEU A 428 -8.77 -20.23 -9.04
CA LEU A 428 -9.64 -21.40 -8.93
C LEU A 428 -8.90 -22.70 -9.29
N VAL A 429 -8.09 -22.71 -10.34
CA VAL A 429 -7.25 -23.86 -10.69
C VAL A 429 -6.27 -24.18 -9.58
N HIS A 430 -5.63 -23.17 -8.98
CA HIS A 430 -4.72 -23.34 -7.85
C HIS A 430 -5.43 -23.96 -6.64
N LEU A 431 -6.60 -23.44 -6.26
CA LEU A 431 -7.42 -24.02 -5.17
C LEU A 431 -7.84 -25.47 -5.47
N GLY A 432 -8.20 -25.76 -6.71
CA GLY A 432 -8.50 -27.13 -7.15
C GLY A 432 -7.31 -28.08 -6.99
N ALA A 433 -6.12 -27.64 -7.38
CA ALA A 433 -4.88 -28.41 -7.20
C ALA A 433 -4.56 -28.65 -5.72
N LEU A 434 -4.72 -27.64 -4.87
CA LEU A 434 -4.53 -27.76 -3.40
C LEU A 434 -5.56 -28.72 -2.79
N THR A 435 -6.83 -28.65 -3.21
CA THR A 435 -7.89 -29.57 -2.78
C THR A 435 -7.50 -31.02 -3.04
N LEU A 436 -7.05 -31.32 -4.24
CA LEU A 436 -6.61 -32.67 -4.63
C LEU A 436 -5.35 -33.10 -3.84
N GLY A 437 -4.39 -32.19 -3.71
CA GLY A 437 -3.14 -32.45 -2.96
C GLY A 437 -3.43 -32.81 -1.49
N PHE A 438 -4.26 -32.03 -0.79
CA PHE A 438 -4.61 -32.30 0.61
C PHE A 438 -5.51 -33.54 0.76
N ALA A 439 -6.41 -33.80 -0.16
CA ALA A 439 -7.21 -35.03 -0.15
C ALA A 439 -6.33 -36.28 -0.32
N VAL A 440 -5.34 -36.25 -1.21
CA VAL A 440 -4.35 -37.32 -1.37
C VAL A 440 -3.51 -37.49 -0.10
N LEU A 441 -3.05 -36.39 0.50
CA LEU A 441 -2.28 -36.39 1.75
C LEU A 441 -3.09 -37.00 2.91
N ALA A 442 -4.36 -36.62 3.05
CA ALA A 442 -5.28 -37.21 4.01
C ALA A 442 -5.43 -38.73 3.80
N ARG A 443 -5.59 -39.17 2.54
CA ARG A 443 -5.70 -40.58 2.20
C ARG A 443 -4.44 -41.39 2.54
N ILE A 444 -3.26 -40.81 2.31
CA ILE A 444 -1.97 -41.46 2.65
C ILE A 444 -1.81 -41.53 4.17
N ALA A 445 -2.13 -40.45 4.89
CA ALA A 445 -2.08 -40.40 6.35
C ALA A 445 -2.97 -41.50 6.99
N LEU A 446 -4.19 -41.68 6.47
CA LEU A 446 -5.09 -42.73 6.95
C LEU A 446 -4.61 -44.16 6.67
N ARG A 447 -3.80 -44.37 5.61
CA ARG A 447 -3.21 -45.72 5.33
C ARG A 447 -2.17 -46.15 6.34
N ARG A 448 -1.45 -45.21 6.97
CA ARG A 448 -0.37 -45.49 7.95
C ARG A 448 -0.89 -45.83 9.33
N PHE A 449 -2.17 -45.61 9.58
CA PHE A 449 -2.78 -45.74 10.92
C PHE A 449 -3.85 -46.83 11.01
N THR A 450 -3.98 -47.67 9.97
CA THR A 450 -4.76 -48.90 9.92
C THR A 450 -3.86 -50.08 9.83
#